data_12be78047b39b695be99bc3c017b2379
#
_entry.id   12be78047b39b695be99bc3c017b2379
#
_cell.length_a   1.000
_cell.length_b   1.000
_cell.length_c   1.000
_cell.angle_alpha   90.00
_cell.angle_beta   90.00
_cell.angle_gamma   90.00
#
_symmetry.space_group_name_H-M   'P 1'
#
loop_
_entity.id
_entity.type
_entity.pdbx_description
1 polymer ?
#
loop_
_entity_poly.entity_id
_entity_poly.type
_entity_poly.pdbx_seq_one_letter_code
_entity_poly.pdbx_strand_id
1 'polypeptide(L)'
;MVSINLLGFLYIAHASLPHLLKAAEAEPRKVADLVNISSTAGRVARSGAGVYNLTKFGVVAFTESLRQEVTKRHVRVSVVEPGATTTELAFQNRPEVLQTMATRFAGLERMEAGDIAEAIAYIVTRPRPMAVNEMLIRPTEQEA
;
A
#
# COMPACT_ATOMS: atom_id res chain seq x y z
N MET A 1 4.29 1.21 -15.97
CA MET A 1 3.73 1.65 -14.67
C MET A 1 2.25 1.26 -14.55
N VAL A 2 1.35 1.77 -15.40
CA VAL A 2 -0.10 1.43 -15.33
C VAL A 2 -0.34 -0.09 -15.39
N SER A 3 0.28 -0.80 -16.33
CA SER A 3 0.11 -2.25 -16.48
C SER A 3 0.48 -3.05 -15.21
N ILE A 4 1.51 -2.63 -14.48
CA ILE A 4 1.96 -3.33 -13.28
C ILE A 4 1.21 -2.82 -12.05
N ASN A 5 1.23 -1.50 -11.84
CA ASN A 5 0.70 -0.92 -10.60
C ASN A 5 -0.83 -0.91 -10.51
N LEU A 6 -1.53 -0.98 -11.63
CA LEU A 6 -3.01 -1.04 -11.65
C LEU A 6 -3.50 -2.38 -12.18
N LEU A 7 -3.24 -2.74 -13.44
CA LEU A 7 -3.81 -3.96 -14.00
C LEU A 7 -3.31 -5.21 -13.29
N GLY A 8 -1.99 -5.33 -13.06
CA GLY A 8 -1.43 -6.45 -12.31
C GLY A 8 -1.98 -6.52 -10.88
N PHE A 9 -2.08 -5.38 -10.22
CA PHE A 9 -2.69 -5.26 -8.91
C PHE A 9 -4.16 -5.75 -8.91
N LEU A 10 -4.99 -5.28 -9.85
CA LEU A 10 -6.39 -5.69 -9.96
C LEU A 10 -6.53 -7.20 -10.26
N TYR A 11 -5.69 -7.77 -11.12
CA TYR A 11 -5.70 -9.20 -11.40
C TYR A 11 -5.37 -10.04 -10.17
N ILE A 12 -4.37 -9.64 -9.38
CA ILE A 12 -4.03 -10.33 -8.15
C ILE A 12 -5.16 -10.22 -7.12
N ALA A 13 -5.71 -9.04 -6.92
CA ALA A 13 -6.83 -8.83 -6.01
C ALA A 13 -8.04 -9.69 -6.39
N HIS A 14 -8.41 -9.70 -7.68
CA HIS A 14 -9.50 -10.50 -8.19
C HIS A 14 -9.25 -12.00 -8.02
N ALA A 15 -8.07 -12.48 -8.39
CA ALA A 15 -7.73 -13.90 -8.29
C ALA A 15 -7.63 -14.40 -6.84
N SER A 16 -7.17 -13.56 -5.91
CA SER A 16 -7.05 -13.93 -4.50
C SER A 16 -8.37 -13.92 -3.74
N LEU A 17 -9.33 -13.09 -4.16
CA LEU A 17 -10.56 -12.84 -3.42
C LEU A 17 -11.36 -14.10 -3.07
N PRO A 18 -11.62 -15.08 -3.97
CA PRO A 18 -12.32 -16.31 -3.62
C PRO A 18 -11.62 -17.12 -2.53
N HIS A 19 -10.29 -17.13 -2.55
CA HIS A 19 -9.47 -17.82 -1.55
C HIS A 19 -9.52 -17.13 -0.19
N LEU A 20 -9.47 -15.80 -0.17
CA LEU A 20 -9.60 -15.01 1.05
C LEU A 20 -10.97 -15.18 1.69
N LEU A 21 -12.03 -15.16 0.91
CA LEU A 21 -13.39 -15.39 1.39
C LEU A 21 -13.53 -16.78 2.03
N LYS A 22 -13.00 -17.82 1.40
CA LYS A 22 -12.97 -19.17 1.95
C LYS A 22 -12.13 -19.25 3.23
N ALA A 23 -10.95 -18.63 3.25
CA ALA A 23 -10.08 -18.61 4.41
C ALA A 23 -10.70 -17.88 5.61
N ALA A 24 -11.50 -16.84 5.36
CA ALA A 24 -12.19 -16.09 6.40
C ALA A 24 -13.29 -16.91 7.12
N GLU A 25 -13.76 -18.00 6.51
CA GLU A 25 -14.71 -18.93 7.11
C GLU A 25 -14.03 -20.04 7.93
N ALA A 26 -12.72 -20.24 7.75
CA ALA A 26 -11.96 -21.36 8.32
C ALA A 26 -11.42 -21.05 9.73
N GLU A 27 -11.44 -22.08 10.58
CA GLU A 27 -10.77 -22.08 11.89
C GLU A 27 -9.21 -22.09 11.72
N PRO A 28 -8.47 -21.60 12.69
CA PRO A 28 -8.95 -21.04 13.99
C PRO A 28 -9.24 -19.54 13.92
N ARG A 29 -8.78 -18.82 12.89
CA ARG A 29 -8.80 -17.34 12.88
C ARG A 29 -10.16 -16.75 12.51
N LYS A 30 -10.90 -17.34 11.60
CA LYS A 30 -12.16 -16.83 11.03
C LYS A 30 -12.07 -15.38 10.53
N VAL A 31 -10.93 -15.05 9.96
CA VAL A 31 -10.62 -13.75 9.32
C VAL A 31 -9.49 -13.94 8.33
N ALA A 32 -9.55 -13.24 7.21
CA ALA A 32 -8.49 -13.17 6.22
C ALA A 32 -8.11 -11.72 5.96
N ASP A 33 -6.89 -11.50 5.49
CA ASP A 33 -6.34 -10.16 5.27
C ASP A 33 -5.85 -9.99 3.84
N LEU A 34 -6.18 -8.86 3.22
CA LEU A 34 -5.59 -8.33 2.00
C LEU A 34 -4.96 -6.98 2.32
N VAL A 35 -3.64 -6.87 2.23
CA VAL A 35 -2.93 -5.62 2.47
C VAL A 35 -2.36 -5.11 1.17
N ASN A 36 -2.83 -3.97 0.73
CA ASN A 36 -2.41 -3.30 -0.49
C ASN A 36 -1.38 -2.21 -0.17
N ILE A 37 -0.36 -2.07 -1.03
CA ILE A 37 0.68 -1.07 -0.84
C ILE A 37 0.49 0.08 -1.81
N SER A 38 0.11 1.22 -1.27
CA SER A 38 0.05 2.49 -1.98
C SER A 38 1.34 3.31 -1.75
N SER A 39 1.21 4.56 -1.40
CA SER A 39 2.28 5.51 -1.11
C SER A 39 1.67 6.81 -0.56
N THR A 40 2.46 7.67 0.06
CA THR A 40 2.10 9.10 0.27
C THR A 40 1.64 9.76 -1.03
N ALA A 41 2.13 9.28 -2.20
CA ALA A 41 1.70 9.73 -3.53
C ALA A 41 0.26 9.31 -3.89
N GLY A 42 -0.39 8.46 -3.09
CA GLY A 42 -1.83 8.15 -3.17
C GLY A 42 -2.70 9.12 -2.36
N ARG A 43 -2.07 10.03 -1.60
CA ARG A 43 -2.73 11.07 -0.80
C ARG A 43 -2.52 12.47 -1.35
N VAL A 44 -1.33 12.73 -1.84
CA VAL A 44 -0.93 14.07 -2.31
C VAL A 44 -0.39 13.97 -3.72
N ALA A 45 -1.10 14.62 -4.66
CA ALA A 45 -0.64 14.73 -6.04
C ALA A 45 0.52 15.73 -6.14
N ARG A 46 1.50 15.42 -6.97
CA ARG A 46 2.70 16.24 -7.14
C ARG A 46 3.05 16.44 -8.59
N SER A 47 3.54 17.64 -8.91
CA SER A 47 4.07 17.93 -10.24
C SER A 47 5.17 16.94 -10.63
N GLY A 48 5.16 16.50 -11.89
CA GLY A 48 6.11 15.53 -12.42
C GLY A 48 5.80 14.05 -12.09
N ALA A 49 4.85 13.77 -11.21
CA ALA A 49 4.50 12.40 -10.77
C ALA A 49 3.09 11.95 -11.17
N GLY A 50 2.47 12.59 -12.19
CA GLY A 50 1.06 12.40 -12.51
C GLY A 50 0.63 10.96 -12.70
N VAL A 51 1.35 10.17 -13.52
CA VAL A 51 1.02 8.76 -13.73
C VAL A 51 1.22 7.92 -12.47
N TYR A 52 2.28 8.19 -11.70
CA TYR A 52 2.51 7.51 -10.44
C TYR A 52 1.41 7.83 -9.42
N ASN A 53 1.06 9.11 -9.28
CA ASN A 53 -0.06 9.53 -8.43
C ASN A 53 -1.35 8.83 -8.84
N LEU A 54 -1.70 8.84 -10.15
CA LEU A 54 -2.87 8.15 -10.66
C LEU A 54 -2.92 6.69 -10.19
N THR A 55 -1.79 5.97 -10.31
CA THR A 55 -1.76 4.56 -9.91
C THR A 55 -1.95 4.40 -8.40
N LYS A 56 -1.33 5.25 -7.60
CA LYS A 56 -1.37 5.13 -6.13
C LYS A 56 -2.70 5.61 -5.53
N PHE A 57 -3.31 6.66 -6.07
CA PHE A 57 -4.70 7.03 -5.74
C PHE A 57 -5.69 5.92 -6.14
N GLY A 58 -5.49 5.30 -7.31
CA GLY A 58 -6.31 4.18 -7.76
C GLY A 58 -6.27 2.99 -6.80
N VAL A 59 -5.10 2.65 -6.27
CA VAL A 59 -4.95 1.60 -5.24
C VAL A 59 -5.74 1.95 -3.98
N VAL A 60 -5.68 3.19 -3.50
CA VAL A 60 -6.43 3.62 -2.30
C VAL A 60 -7.93 3.51 -2.53
N ALA A 61 -8.43 4.07 -3.64
CA ALA A 61 -9.85 4.06 -3.96
C ALA A 61 -10.39 2.63 -4.13
N PHE A 62 -9.67 1.77 -4.86
CA PHE A 62 -10.05 0.37 -5.03
C PHE A 62 -10.06 -0.38 -3.70
N THR A 63 -9.04 -0.17 -2.85
CA THR A 63 -8.94 -0.83 -1.55
C THR A 63 -10.16 -0.52 -0.68
N GLU A 64 -10.57 0.73 -0.60
CA GLU A 64 -11.74 1.14 0.18
C GLU A 64 -13.05 0.59 -0.41
N SER A 65 -13.20 0.61 -1.74
CA SER A 65 -14.38 0.01 -2.39
C SER A 65 -14.48 -1.49 -2.08
N LEU A 66 -13.40 -2.24 -2.30
CA LEU A 66 -13.37 -3.67 -2.02
C LEU A 66 -13.61 -3.97 -0.54
N ARG A 67 -13.05 -3.16 0.37
CA ARG A 67 -13.28 -3.30 1.81
C ARG A 67 -14.77 -3.27 2.13
N GLN A 68 -15.51 -2.32 1.58
CA GLN A 68 -16.96 -2.20 1.81
C GLN A 68 -17.74 -3.42 1.32
N GLU A 69 -17.32 -4.04 0.21
CA GLU A 69 -17.98 -5.21 -0.36
C GLU A 69 -17.80 -6.47 0.50
N VAL A 70 -16.63 -6.65 1.13
CA VAL A 70 -16.26 -7.93 1.76
C VAL A 70 -16.15 -7.90 3.29
N THR A 71 -16.24 -6.73 3.92
CA THR A 71 -16.02 -6.59 5.36
C THR A 71 -16.97 -7.44 6.20
N LYS A 72 -18.24 -7.57 5.79
CA LYS A 72 -19.24 -8.42 6.48
C LYS A 72 -18.93 -9.92 6.37
N ARG A 73 -18.06 -10.30 5.47
CA ARG A 73 -17.56 -11.67 5.29
C ARG A 73 -16.22 -11.91 5.96
N HIS A 74 -15.82 -11.00 6.86
CA HIS A 74 -14.57 -11.07 7.63
C HIS A 74 -13.29 -11.12 6.80
N VAL A 75 -13.30 -10.57 5.60
CA VAL A 75 -12.09 -10.24 4.86
C VAL A 75 -11.75 -8.79 5.16
N ARG A 76 -10.62 -8.56 5.81
CA ARG A 76 -10.09 -7.23 6.11
C ARG A 76 -9.25 -6.76 4.92
N VAL A 77 -9.58 -5.63 4.36
CA VAL A 77 -8.84 -5.03 3.25
C VAL A 77 -8.22 -3.73 3.76
N SER A 78 -6.90 -3.66 3.68
CA SER A 78 -6.10 -2.57 4.24
C SER A 78 -5.21 -1.94 3.17
N VAL A 79 -4.89 -0.67 3.33
CA VAL A 79 -3.85 0.01 2.55
C VAL A 79 -2.76 0.54 3.46
N VAL A 80 -1.51 0.27 3.09
CA VAL A 80 -0.32 0.90 3.68
C VAL A 80 0.21 1.92 2.69
N GLU A 81 0.56 3.09 3.18
CA GLU A 81 0.94 4.25 2.38
C GLU A 81 2.31 4.78 2.83
N PRO A 82 3.39 4.12 2.39
CA PRO A 82 4.73 4.50 2.78
C PRO A 82 5.16 5.85 2.21
N GLY A 83 5.92 6.60 3.00
CA GLY A 83 6.76 7.70 2.55
C GLY A 83 8.09 7.22 1.98
N ALA A 84 9.12 8.04 2.12
CA ALA A 84 10.46 7.75 1.58
C ALA A 84 11.06 6.52 2.27
N THR A 85 11.16 5.44 1.51
CA THR A 85 11.71 4.14 1.94
C THR A 85 12.85 3.75 1.01
N THR A 86 13.91 3.20 1.57
CA THR A 86 15.06 2.67 0.81
C THR A 86 14.62 1.40 0.08
N THR A 87 14.49 1.47 -1.24
CA THR A 87 14.09 0.35 -2.09
C THR A 87 14.73 0.46 -3.47
N GLU A 88 14.75 -0.63 -4.21
CA GLU A 88 15.24 -0.67 -5.60
C GLU A 88 14.35 0.10 -6.58
N LEU A 89 13.12 0.44 -6.20
CA LEU A 89 12.16 1.15 -7.05
C LEU A 89 12.71 2.49 -7.58
N ALA A 90 13.52 3.17 -6.78
CA ALA A 90 14.14 4.42 -7.17
C ALA A 90 14.99 4.26 -8.43
N PHE A 91 15.79 3.19 -8.54
CA PHE A 91 16.73 2.96 -9.65
C PHE A 91 16.05 2.70 -11.00
N GLN A 92 14.75 2.46 -11.04
CA GLN A 92 13.99 2.22 -12.26
C GLN A 92 13.47 3.51 -12.91
N ASN A 93 13.75 4.67 -12.31
CA ASN A 93 13.32 5.96 -12.82
C ASN A 93 14.32 6.56 -13.82
N ARG A 94 13.84 7.51 -14.63
CA ARG A 94 14.71 8.28 -15.52
C ARG A 94 15.69 9.16 -14.71
N PRO A 95 16.86 9.49 -15.25
CA PRO A 95 17.88 10.30 -14.53
C PRO A 95 17.34 11.61 -13.96
N GLU A 96 16.49 12.32 -14.70
CA GLU A 96 15.89 13.59 -14.27
C GLU A 96 15.00 13.42 -13.04
N VAL A 97 14.26 12.31 -12.99
CA VAL A 97 13.39 11.96 -11.86
C VAL A 97 14.25 11.61 -10.64
N LEU A 98 15.32 10.84 -10.85
CA LEU A 98 16.29 10.48 -9.79
C LEU A 98 16.92 11.73 -9.17
N GLN A 99 17.30 12.69 -10.00
CA GLN A 99 17.87 13.96 -9.54
C GLN A 99 16.86 14.77 -8.71
N THR A 100 15.63 14.85 -9.18
CA THR A 100 14.54 15.53 -8.45
C THR A 100 14.28 14.84 -7.10
N MET A 101 14.25 13.51 -7.08
CA MET A 101 14.09 12.73 -5.84
C MET A 101 15.29 12.93 -4.89
N ALA A 102 16.50 12.94 -5.42
CA ALA A 102 17.72 13.15 -4.62
C ALA A 102 17.70 14.52 -3.93
N THR A 103 17.32 15.58 -4.65
CA THR A 103 17.16 16.93 -4.09
C THR A 103 16.07 16.97 -3.03
N ARG A 104 14.93 16.37 -3.32
CA ARG A 104 13.76 16.39 -2.44
C ARG A 104 13.97 15.66 -1.13
N PHE A 105 14.72 14.57 -1.15
CA PHE A 105 14.98 13.73 0.01
C PHE A 105 16.42 13.87 0.51
N ALA A 106 17.08 14.99 0.18
CA ALA A 106 18.43 15.29 0.64
C ALA A 106 18.45 15.42 2.17
N GLY A 107 19.33 14.67 2.81
CA GLY A 107 19.48 14.70 4.27
C GLY A 107 18.39 14.01 5.06
N LEU A 108 17.35 13.48 4.41
CA LEU A 108 16.27 12.74 5.07
C LEU A 108 16.75 11.34 5.46
N GLU A 109 16.63 11.00 6.73
CA GLU A 109 16.75 9.62 7.20
C GLU A 109 15.54 8.81 6.72
N ARG A 110 15.77 7.89 5.77
CA ARG A 110 14.71 7.12 5.14
C ARG A 110 14.35 5.90 5.97
N MET A 111 13.10 5.48 5.88
CA MET A 111 12.71 4.17 6.39
C MET A 111 13.36 3.05 5.57
N GLU A 112 13.52 1.90 6.20
CA GLU A 112 13.93 0.68 5.54
C GLU A 112 12.71 -0.19 5.18
N ALA A 113 12.90 -1.13 4.26
CA ALA A 113 11.82 -2.05 3.87
C ALA A 113 11.30 -2.87 5.06
N GLY A 114 12.15 -3.14 6.05
CA GLY A 114 11.80 -3.81 7.30
C GLY A 114 10.73 -3.06 8.10
N ASP A 115 10.79 -1.74 8.16
CA ASP A 115 9.82 -0.91 8.89
C ASP A 115 8.41 -1.08 8.31
N ILE A 116 8.33 -1.18 6.98
CA ILE A 116 7.06 -1.41 6.29
C ILE A 116 6.56 -2.84 6.51
N ALA A 117 7.48 -3.81 6.53
CA ALA A 117 7.13 -5.20 6.80
C ALA A 117 6.58 -5.38 8.23
N GLU A 118 7.15 -4.72 9.23
CA GLU A 118 6.64 -4.71 10.61
C GLU A 118 5.25 -4.08 10.71
N ALA A 119 5.00 -3.00 9.99
CA ALA A 119 3.68 -2.38 9.91
C ALA A 119 2.63 -3.32 9.30
N ILE A 120 2.99 -4.05 8.24
CA ILE A 120 2.12 -5.08 7.65
C ILE A 120 1.88 -6.22 8.65
N ALA A 121 2.92 -6.69 9.32
CA ALA A 121 2.81 -7.71 10.36
C ALA A 121 1.88 -7.27 11.50
N TYR A 122 1.97 -6.00 11.92
CA TYR A 122 1.04 -5.43 12.88
C TYR A 122 -0.40 -5.53 12.39
N ILE A 123 -0.70 -5.15 11.15
CA ILE A 123 -2.05 -5.20 10.57
C ILE A 123 -2.62 -6.62 10.60
N VAL A 124 -1.89 -7.59 10.05
CA VAL A 124 -2.40 -8.96 9.86
C VAL A 124 -2.46 -9.78 11.15
N THR A 125 -1.76 -9.37 12.19
CA THR A 125 -1.78 -10.05 13.50
C THR A 125 -2.84 -9.53 14.46
N ARG A 126 -3.62 -8.52 14.07
CA ARG A 126 -4.70 -8.02 14.93
C ARG A 126 -5.78 -9.08 15.18
N PRO A 127 -6.42 -9.07 16.37
CA PRO A 127 -7.52 -9.97 16.65
C PRO A 127 -8.67 -9.74 15.68
N ARG A 128 -9.50 -10.76 15.48
CA ARG A 128 -10.59 -10.76 14.48
C ARG A 128 -11.48 -9.51 14.49
N PRO A 129 -11.92 -8.94 15.63
CA PRO A 129 -12.82 -7.77 15.62
C PRO A 129 -12.11 -6.45 15.28
N MET A 130 -10.79 -6.45 15.15
CA MET A 130 -10.01 -5.23 14.87
C MET A 130 -9.49 -5.23 13.45
N ALA A 131 -9.85 -4.20 12.67
CA ALA A 131 -9.29 -3.95 11.34
C ALA A 131 -8.54 -2.61 11.34
N VAL A 132 -7.32 -2.62 10.82
CA VAL A 132 -6.58 -1.41 10.48
C VAL A 132 -6.80 -1.16 8.99
N ASN A 133 -7.62 -0.18 8.64
CA ASN A 133 -8.02 0.02 7.24
C ASN A 133 -6.99 0.81 6.45
N GLU A 134 -6.36 1.79 7.08
CA GLU A 134 -5.33 2.64 6.46
C GLU A 134 -4.17 2.85 7.41
N MET A 135 -2.96 2.82 6.88
CA MET A 135 -1.76 3.11 7.65
C MET A 135 -0.79 3.95 6.82
N LEU A 136 -0.76 5.25 7.13
CA LEU A 136 0.19 6.20 6.55
C LEU A 136 1.45 6.24 7.41
N ILE A 137 2.60 5.92 6.82
CA ILE A 137 3.88 5.84 7.52
C ILE A 137 4.91 6.69 6.76
N ARG A 138 5.60 7.58 7.46
CA ARG A 138 6.63 8.44 6.89
C ARG A 138 7.87 8.45 7.75
N PRO A 139 9.04 8.73 7.18
CA PRO A 139 10.16 9.23 7.95
C PRO A 139 9.74 10.40 8.82
N THR A 140 10.29 10.48 10.03
CA THR A 140 9.90 11.51 11.01
C THR A 140 10.00 12.93 10.45
N GLU A 141 11.01 13.21 9.63
CA GLU A 141 11.30 14.52 9.05
C GLU A 141 10.58 14.77 7.71
N GLN A 142 9.84 13.80 7.18
CA GLN A 142 9.12 13.98 5.91
C GLN A 142 7.84 14.79 6.10
N GLU A 143 7.82 16.04 5.63
CA GLU A 143 6.66 16.94 5.74
C GLU A 143 5.45 16.45 4.92
N ALA A 144 5.66 16.02 3.69
CA ALA A 144 4.57 15.58 2.80
C ALA A 144 5.01 14.55 1.76
#